data_7d17a31c1d31a33d06793e8cbdf6cdb7
#
_entry.id   7d17a31c1d31a33d06793e8cbdf6cdb7
#
_cell.length_a   1.000
_cell.length_b   1.000
_cell.length_c   1.000
_cell.angle_alpha   90.00
_cell.angle_beta   90.00
_cell.angle_gamma   90.00
#
_symmetry.space_group_name_H-M   'P 1'
#
loop_
_entity.id
_entity.type
_entity.pdbx_description
1 polymer ?
#
loop_
_entity_poly.entity_id
_entity_poly.type
_entity_poly.pdbx_seq_one_letter_code
_entity_poly.pdbx_strand_id
1 'polypeptide(L)'
;MSDLAITGLLVLSLFLILGSGVWIGLTLSGVAWIGMQLFSSRPAGDAMAVTIWGSASSWTLTALPLFIWMGEILFRTRLSQDMFKGLAPWVQGLPGRLLHTNVVGCTIFAAVSGSSAATCATIGKMTLPELTRRGYPEHMVIGTLAGASTLGLLIPPSIIMIVYGVMADVSISRLFVAGVLPGLLLAGLFSGYIMLWALRNPGAIPEATERLSLRQKLAASRALIPVVLLIAAVLGSIYTGIATATEAAAVGAMGALVLSALQGSLNRASFRDALMGATRLYCMI
;
A
#
# COMPACT_ATOMS: atom_id res chain seq x y z
N MET A 1 -4.91 -15.74 -40.76
CA MET A 1 -3.94 -16.31 -39.79
C MET A 1 -4.73 -17.04 -38.72
N SER A 2 -4.22 -18.16 -38.18
CA SER A 2 -4.87 -18.81 -37.04
C SER A 2 -4.79 -17.91 -35.81
N ASP A 3 -5.77 -17.98 -34.91
CA ASP A 3 -5.80 -17.18 -33.66
C ASP A 3 -4.52 -17.38 -32.85
N LEU A 4 -3.95 -18.57 -32.92
CA LEU A 4 -2.71 -18.92 -32.26
C LEU A 4 -1.49 -18.16 -32.81
N ALA A 5 -1.47 -17.93 -34.14
CA ALA A 5 -0.40 -17.16 -34.80
C ALA A 5 -0.51 -15.66 -34.46
N ILE A 6 -1.73 -15.12 -34.36
CA ILE A 6 -1.99 -13.74 -33.94
C ILE A 6 -1.53 -13.54 -32.50
N THR A 7 -1.96 -14.43 -31.61
CA THR A 7 -1.55 -14.40 -30.21
C THR A 7 -0.02 -14.50 -30.07
N GLY A 8 0.60 -15.43 -30.79
CA GLY A 8 2.05 -15.60 -30.78
C GLY A 8 2.79 -14.35 -31.28
N LEU A 9 2.31 -13.68 -32.32
CA LEU A 9 2.90 -12.43 -32.80
C LEU A 9 2.80 -11.29 -31.78
N LEU A 10 1.63 -11.13 -31.13
CA LEU A 10 1.43 -10.09 -30.11
C LEU A 10 2.28 -10.34 -28.86
N VAL A 11 2.36 -11.60 -28.42
CA VAL A 11 3.23 -11.99 -27.28
C VAL A 11 4.70 -11.79 -27.63
N LEU A 12 5.13 -12.16 -28.84
CA LEU A 12 6.50 -11.93 -29.29
C LEU A 12 6.82 -10.43 -29.34
N SER A 13 5.93 -9.60 -29.92
CA SER A 13 6.11 -8.15 -29.97
C SER A 13 6.17 -7.54 -28.55
N LEU A 14 5.38 -8.03 -27.61
CA LEU A 14 5.42 -7.63 -26.22
C LEU A 14 6.81 -7.86 -25.61
N PHE A 15 7.34 -9.07 -25.74
CA PHE A 15 8.64 -9.40 -25.17
C PHE A 15 9.80 -8.68 -25.86
N LEU A 16 9.73 -8.47 -27.18
CA LEU A 16 10.75 -7.72 -27.92
C LEU A 16 10.79 -6.25 -27.48
N ILE A 17 9.64 -5.58 -27.41
CA ILE A 17 9.57 -4.17 -27.01
C ILE A 17 9.94 -4.02 -25.52
N LEU A 18 9.44 -4.89 -24.66
CA LEU A 18 9.75 -4.87 -23.24
C LEU A 18 11.26 -5.15 -22.99
N GLY A 19 11.82 -6.13 -23.70
CA GLY A 19 13.23 -6.51 -23.63
C GLY A 19 14.19 -5.43 -24.15
N SER A 20 13.71 -4.50 -24.98
CA SER A 20 14.47 -3.32 -25.40
C SER A 20 14.56 -2.20 -24.34
N GLY A 21 13.95 -2.40 -23.16
CA GLY A 21 13.98 -1.43 -22.06
C GLY A 21 12.92 -0.31 -22.15
N VAL A 22 11.94 -0.45 -23.04
CA VAL A 22 10.81 0.49 -23.14
C VAL A 22 9.88 0.32 -21.93
N TRP A 23 9.36 1.41 -21.44
CA TRP A 23 8.42 1.42 -20.31
C TRP A 23 7.18 0.59 -20.59
N ILE A 24 6.70 -0.13 -19.57
CA ILE A 24 5.58 -1.09 -19.68
C ILE A 24 4.35 -0.46 -20.34
N GLY A 25 3.95 0.76 -19.92
CA GLY A 25 2.81 1.47 -20.49
C GLY A 25 2.96 1.74 -21.99
N LEU A 26 4.15 2.17 -22.44
CA LEU A 26 4.45 2.39 -23.86
C LEU A 26 4.52 1.08 -24.62
N THR A 27 5.07 0.03 -24.00
CA THR A 27 5.12 -1.31 -24.60
C THR A 27 3.70 -1.84 -24.85
N LEU A 28 2.82 -1.79 -23.86
CA LEU A 28 1.43 -2.24 -23.98
C LEU A 28 0.66 -1.43 -25.03
N SER A 29 0.86 -0.11 -25.04
CA SER A 29 0.27 0.77 -26.05
C SER A 29 0.78 0.45 -27.46
N GLY A 30 2.08 0.17 -27.61
CA GLY A 30 2.70 -0.23 -28.87
C GLY A 30 2.17 -1.58 -29.38
N VAL A 31 2.04 -2.56 -28.50
CA VAL A 31 1.47 -3.87 -28.86
C VAL A 31 0.00 -3.74 -29.26
N ALA A 32 -0.77 -2.92 -28.53
CA ALA A 32 -2.16 -2.63 -28.88
C ALA A 32 -2.27 -1.96 -30.27
N TRP A 33 -1.38 -0.99 -30.54
CA TRP A 33 -1.28 -0.34 -31.86
C TRP A 33 -0.99 -1.34 -32.95
N ILE A 34 0.02 -2.19 -32.79
CA ILE A 34 0.40 -3.24 -33.76
C ILE A 34 -0.79 -4.18 -34.00
N GLY A 35 -1.44 -4.62 -32.91
CA GLY A 35 -2.60 -5.52 -33.01
C GLY A 35 -3.77 -4.88 -33.79
N MET A 36 -4.08 -3.61 -33.47
CA MET A 36 -5.15 -2.89 -34.18
C MET A 36 -4.83 -2.64 -35.67
N GLN A 37 -3.59 -2.28 -35.98
CA GLN A 37 -3.18 -2.04 -37.35
C GLN A 37 -3.19 -3.30 -38.20
N LEU A 38 -2.81 -4.44 -37.65
CA LEU A 38 -2.70 -5.68 -38.42
C LEU A 38 -4.00 -6.48 -38.49
N PHE A 39 -4.85 -6.39 -37.45
CA PHE A 39 -5.98 -7.31 -37.27
C PHE A 39 -7.34 -6.63 -37.11
N SER A 40 -7.39 -5.29 -37.06
CA SER A 40 -8.64 -4.54 -36.92
C SER A 40 -8.95 -3.71 -38.17
N SER A 41 -10.22 -3.62 -38.53
CA SER A 41 -10.70 -2.72 -39.59
C SER A 41 -10.92 -1.28 -39.10
N ARG A 42 -10.79 -1.03 -37.78
CA ARG A 42 -10.95 0.30 -37.19
C ARG A 42 -9.65 1.09 -37.28
N PRO A 43 -9.69 2.41 -37.55
CA PRO A 43 -8.51 3.26 -37.47
C PRO A 43 -7.86 3.17 -36.10
N ALA A 44 -6.64 2.64 -36.04
CA ALA A 44 -5.97 2.38 -34.74
C ALA A 44 -5.74 3.65 -33.95
N GLY A 45 -5.43 4.78 -34.61
CA GLY A 45 -5.24 6.07 -33.95
C GLY A 45 -6.48 6.58 -33.25
N ASP A 46 -7.62 6.58 -33.92
CA ASP A 46 -8.88 7.06 -33.36
C ASP A 46 -9.35 6.16 -32.21
N ALA A 47 -9.25 4.83 -32.40
CA ALA A 47 -9.62 3.87 -31.37
C ALA A 47 -8.75 4.03 -30.10
N MET A 48 -7.43 4.20 -30.27
CA MET A 48 -6.54 4.46 -29.12
C MET A 48 -6.81 5.79 -28.46
N ALA A 49 -7.01 6.87 -29.22
CA ALA A 49 -7.29 8.19 -28.67
C ALA A 49 -8.55 8.18 -27.80
N VAL A 50 -9.63 7.56 -28.30
CA VAL A 50 -10.89 7.44 -27.55
C VAL A 50 -10.71 6.58 -26.30
N THR A 51 -9.99 5.46 -26.39
CA THR A 51 -9.75 4.58 -25.24
C THR A 51 -8.88 5.24 -24.18
N ILE A 52 -7.79 5.89 -24.61
CA ILE A 52 -6.88 6.62 -23.67
C ILE A 52 -7.64 7.76 -22.99
N TRP A 53 -8.39 8.56 -23.76
CA TRP A 53 -9.19 9.63 -23.19
C TRP A 53 -10.25 9.12 -22.22
N GLY A 54 -11.01 8.11 -22.60
CA GLY A 54 -12.04 7.49 -21.76
C GLY A 54 -11.48 6.95 -20.43
N SER A 55 -10.34 6.28 -20.50
CA SER A 55 -9.67 5.77 -19.30
C SER A 55 -9.10 6.89 -18.44
N ALA A 56 -8.40 7.86 -19.05
CA ALA A 56 -7.75 8.95 -18.31
C ALA A 56 -8.74 9.96 -17.69
N SER A 57 -9.91 10.15 -18.30
CA SER A 57 -10.97 11.06 -17.82
C SER A 57 -11.95 10.41 -16.84
N SER A 58 -11.73 9.15 -16.45
CA SER A 58 -12.60 8.45 -15.49
C SER A 58 -12.58 9.14 -14.13
N TRP A 59 -13.78 9.58 -13.65
CA TRP A 59 -13.94 10.17 -12.32
C TRP A 59 -13.47 9.25 -11.20
N THR A 60 -13.63 7.96 -11.39
CA THR A 60 -13.24 6.93 -10.43
C THR A 60 -11.73 6.90 -10.19
N LEU A 61 -10.92 7.24 -11.21
CA LEU A 61 -9.47 7.34 -11.08
C LEU A 61 -9.03 8.50 -10.17
N THR A 62 -9.89 9.49 -9.91
CA THR A 62 -9.58 10.59 -8.99
C THR A 62 -9.35 10.11 -7.55
N ALA A 63 -9.88 8.94 -7.18
CA ALA A 63 -9.58 8.31 -5.89
C ALA A 63 -8.08 8.01 -5.73
N LEU A 64 -7.39 7.67 -6.83
CA LEU A 64 -6.00 7.25 -6.82
C LEU A 64 -5.04 8.34 -6.31
N PRO A 65 -4.96 9.54 -6.94
CA PRO A 65 -4.07 10.60 -6.45
C PRO A 65 -4.43 11.08 -5.04
N LEU A 66 -5.70 11.03 -4.65
CA LEU A 66 -6.14 11.44 -3.32
C LEU A 66 -5.68 10.45 -2.23
N PHE A 67 -5.83 9.15 -2.44
CA PHE A 67 -5.31 8.15 -1.50
C PHE A 67 -3.78 8.15 -1.44
N ILE A 68 -3.10 8.31 -2.58
CA ILE A 68 -1.64 8.44 -2.62
C ILE A 68 -1.21 9.67 -1.80
N TRP A 69 -1.87 10.79 -1.99
CA TRP A 69 -1.55 12.02 -1.26
C TRP A 69 -1.83 11.90 0.24
N MET A 70 -2.95 11.28 0.62
CA MET A 70 -3.23 10.94 2.02
C MET A 70 -2.07 10.14 2.63
N GLY A 71 -1.61 9.09 1.94
CA GLY A 71 -0.49 8.26 2.37
C GLY A 71 0.82 9.06 2.50
N GLU A 72 1.14 9.92 1.53
CA GLU A 72 2.33 10.77 1.53
C GLU A 72 2.32 11.81 2.67
N ILE A 73 1.17 12.40 2.99
CA ILE A 73 1.03 13.30 4.13
C ILE A 73 1.34 12.54 5.42
N LEU A 74 0.68 11.41 5.64
CA LEU A 74 0.84 10.63 6.87
C LEU A 74 2.25 10.03 6.99
N PHE A 75 2.89 9.67 5.87
CA PHE A 75 4.28 9.24 5.83
C PHE A 75 5.26 10.26 6.41
N ARG A 76 5.02 11.57 6.18
CA ARG A 76 5.90 12.66 6.58
C ARG A 76 5.60 13.22 7.96
N THR A 77 4.56 12.73 8.62
CA THR A 77 4.18 13.12 9.99
C THR A 77 4.92 12.29 11.04
N ARG A 78 4.86 12.70 12.29
CA ARG A 78 5.38 11.94 13.47
C ARG A 78 4.64 10.61 13.66
N LEU A 79 3.56 10.41 12.94
CA LEU A 79 2.67 9.28 13.05
C LEU A 79 3.39 7.94 12.90
N SER A 80 4.34 7.85 11.96
CA SER A 80 5.11 6.63 11.74
C SER A 80 5.95 6.24 12.97
N GLN A 81 6.55 7.22 13.66
CA GLN A 81 7.33 6.98 14.89
C GLN A 81 6.43 6.59 16.07
N ASP A 82 5.27 7.24 16.18
CA ASP A 82 4.29 6.97 17.22
C ASP A 82 3.66 5.58 17.08
N MET A 83 3.52 5.10 15.84
CA MET A 83 3.06 3.73 15.55
C MET A 83 3.98 2.68 16.19
N PHE A 84 5.29 2.78 16.01
CA PHE A 84 6.21 1.81 16.60
C PHE A 84 6.13 1.82 18.12
N LYS A 85 6.15 3.01 18.74
CA LYS A 85 6.04 3.16 20.18
C LYS A 85 4.72 2.61 20.74
N GLY A 86 3.62 2.80 20.00
CA GLY A 86 2.30 2.31 20.39
C GLY A 86 2.13 0.81 20.22
N LEU A 87 2.75 0.20 19.19
CA LEU A 87 2.62 -1.22 18.89
C LEU A 87 3.60 -2.13 19.63
N ALA A 88 4.85 -1.67 19.83
CA ALA A 88 5.90 -2.46 20.46
C ALA A 88 5.48 -3.11 21.80
N PRO A 89 4.77 -2.44 22.70
CA PRO A 89 4.34 -3.04 23.97
C PRO A 89 3.37 -4.20 23.84
N TRP A 90 2.58 -4.24 22.77
CA TRP A 90 1.58 -5.29 22.58
C TRP A 90 2.16 -6.58 22.02
N VAL A 91 3.15 -6.46 21.15
CA VAL A 91 3.75 -7.60 20.45
C VAL A 91 4.88 -8.27 21.26
N GLN A 92 5.40 -7.61 22.31
CA GLN A 92 6.47 -8.17 23.16
C GLN A 92 6.10 -9.47 23.85
N GLY A 93 4.82 -9.74 24.06
CA GLY A 93 4.33 -10.99 24.68
C GLY A 93 4.24 -12.18 23.72
N LEU A 94 4.36 -11.94 22.42
CA LEU A 94 4.27 -13.01 21.42
C LEU A 94 5.63 -13.66 21.15
N PRO A 95 5.69 -14.96 20.79
CA PRO A 95 6.91 -15.58 20.28
C PRO A 95 7.38 -14.80 19.03
N GLY A 96 8.65 -14.36 18.98
CA GLY A 96 9.15 -13.46 17.92
C GLY A 96 9.14 -11.98 18.30
N ARG A 97 8.39 -11.62 19.33
CA ARG A 97 8.40 -10.29 19.97
C ARG A 97 8.32 -9.15 18.94
N LEU A 98 9.32 -8.25 18.91
CA LEU A 98 9.30 -7.06 18.06
C LEU A 98 9.35 -7.35 16.56
N LEU A 99 9.65 -8.57 16.10
CA LEU A 99 9.48 -8.92 14.67
C LEU A 99 8.04 -8.74 14.19
N HIS A 100 7.06 -8.94 15.08
CA HIS A 100 5.66 -8.68 14.75
C HIS A 100 5.34 -7.21 14.50
N THR A 101 6.20 -6.26 14.93
CA THR A 101 6.01 -4.84 14.60
C THR A 101 6.07 -4.58 13.10
N ASN A 102 6.85 -5.39 12.35
CA ASN A 102 6.85 -5.32 10.89
C ASN A 102 5.48 -5.70 10.31
N VAL A 103 4.91 -6.82 10.77
CA VAL A 103 3.61 -7.29 10.25
C VAL A 103 2.49 -6.34 10.64
N VAL A 104 2.34 -6.04 11.93
CA VAL A 104 1.25 -5.18 12.43
C VAL A 104 1.42 -3.74 11.92
N GLY A 105 2.65 -3.22 11.93
CA GLY A 105 2.96 -1.90 11.40
C GLY A 105 2.65 -1.79 9.90
N CYS A 106 3.08 -2.79 9.11
CA CYS A 106 2.74 -2.85 7.68
C CYS A 106 1.24 -2.98 7.46
N THR A 107 0.51 -3.78 8.25
CA THR A 107 -0.95 -3.93 8.17
C THR A 107 -1.67 -2.60 8.35
N ILE A 108 -1.32 -1.85 9.40
CA ILE A 108 -1.95 -0.56 9.69
C ILE A 108 -1.54 0.47 8.64
N PHE A 109 -0.25 0.51 8.28
CA PHE A 109 0.23 1.48 7.30
C PHE A 109 -0.26 1.17 5.88
N ALA A 110 -0.46 -0.09 5.53
CA ALA A 110 -1.08 -0.53 4.29
C ALA A 110 -2.47 0.09 4.12
N ALA A 111 -3.29 0.09 5.18
CA ALA A 111 -4.61 0.70 5.19
C ALA A 111 -4.62 2.24 5.02
N VAL A 112 -3.46 2.86 4.92
CA VAL A 112 -3.30 4.30 4.70
C VAL A 112 -2.62 4.59 3.36
N SER A 113 -1.52 3.88 3.08
CA SER A 113 -0.67 4.18 1.91
C SER A 113 -1.13 3.50 0.63
N GLY A 114 -1.77 2.33 0.75
CA GLY A 114 -2.18 1.54 -0.41
C GLY A 114 -1.02 1.06 -1.30
N SER A 115 0.23 1.26 -0.87
CA SER A 115 1.44 0.99 -1.64
C SER A 115 2.41 0.13 -0.85
N SER A 116 2.84 -1.01 -1.42
CA SER A 116 3.82 -1.89 -0.79
C SER A 116 5.19 -1.23 -0.65
N ALA A 117 5.62 -0.47 -1.66
CA ALA A 117 6.90 0.23 -1.64
C ALA A 117 6.93 1.32 -0.55
N ALA A 118 5.87 2.14 -0.45
CA ALA A 118 5.75 3.16 0.58
C ALA A 118 5.67 2.53 1.98
N THR A 119 4.92 1.43 2.13
CA THR A 119 4.82 0.67 3.38
C THR A 119 6.18 0.12 3.80
N CYS A 120 6.91 -0.52 2.88
CA CYS A 120 8.24 -1.06 3.13
C CYS A 120 9.22 0.05 3.56
N ALA A 121 9.27 1.14 2.81
CA ALA A 121 10.17 2.26 3.09
C ALA A 121 9.87 2.91 4.44
N THR A 122 8.59 3.08 4.79
CA THR A 122 8.18 3.75 6.03
C THR A 122 8.46 2.89 7.25
N ILE A 123 7.93 1.68 7.25
CA ILE A 123 8.10 0.76 8.38
C ILE A 123 9.57 0.37 8.51
N GLY A 124 10.26 0.15 7.39
CA GLY A 124 11.68 -0.19 7.37
C GLY A 124 12.59 0.88 7.99
N LYS A 125 12.34 2.16 7.71
CA LYS A 125 13.09 3.27 8.34
C LYS A 125 13.04 3.25 9.86
N MET A 126 11.96 2.73 10.44
CA MET A 126 11.77 2.68 11.88
C MET A 126 12.22 1.36 12.48
N THR A 127 11.77 0.25 11.89
CA THR A 127 11.96 -1.07 12.47
C THR A 127 13.35 -1.62 12.22
N LEU A 128 13.93 -1.39 11.04
CA LEU A 128 15.24 -1.95 10.68
C LEU A 128 16.35 -1.52 11.65
N PRO A 129 16.60 -0.21 11.87
CA PRO A 129 17.66 0.20 12.80
C PRO A 129 17.37 -0.20 14.24
N GLU A 130 16.11 -0.17 14.68
CA GLU A 130 15.74 -0.51 16.04
C GLU A 130 15.85 -2.01 16.34
N LEU A 131 15.40 -2.86 15.42
CA LEU A 131 15.50 -4.31 15.57
C LEU A 131 16.95 -4.80 15.46
N THR A 132 17.72 -4.23 14.51
CA THR A 132 19.16 -4.55 14.36
C THR A 132 19.94 -4.14 15.62
N ARG A 133 19.69 -2.92 16.15
CA ARG A 133 20.32 -2.45 17.39
C ARG A 133 20.02 -3.35 18.58
N ARG A 134 18.83 -3.95 18.62
CA ARG A 134 18.43 -4.89 19.69
C ARG A 134 18.93 -6.31 19.47
N GLY A 135 19.68 -6.58 18.42
CA GLY A 135 20.29 -7.90 18.16
C GLY A 135 19.36 -8.93 17.51
N TYR A 136 18.28 -8.50 16.85
CA TYR A 136 17.47 -9.41 16.04
C TYR A 136 18.23 -9.85 14.79
N PRO A 137 18.08 -11.11 14.34
CA PRO A 137 18.73 -11.60 13.13
C PRO A 137 18.31 -10.80 11.90
N GLU A 138 19.28 -10.22 11.20
CA GLU A 138 19.04 -9.29 10.09
C GLU A 138 18.19 -9.90 8.97
N HIS A 139 18.44 -11.17 8.62
CA HIS A 139 17.64 -11.87 7.60
C HIS A 139 16.17 -11.98 7.97
N MET A 140 15.84 -12.14 9.29
CA MET A 140 14.45 -12.14 9.74
C MET A 140 13.83 -10.76 9.75
N VAL A 141 14.61 -9.74 10.13
CA VAL A 141 14.13 -8.34 10.10
C VAL A 141 13.80 -7.93 8.67
N ILE A 142 14.71 -8.17 7.73
CA ILE A 142 14.51 -7.84 6.31
C ILE A 142 13.41 -8.71 5.69
N GLY A 143 13.43 -10.02 5.92
CA GLY A 143 12.45 -10.95 5.36
C GLY A 143 11.03 -10.69 5.83
N THR A 144 10.83 -10.43 7.12
CA THR A 144 9.51 -10.10 7.69
C THR A 144 9.00 -8.75 7.21
N LEU A 145 9.88 -7.76 7.04
CA LEU A 145 9.54 -6.47 6.50
C LEU A 145 9.14 -6.57 5.01
N ALA A 146 9.96 -7.23 4.20
CA ALA A 146 9.71 -7.42 2.77
C ALA A 146 8.40 -8.18 2.53
N GLY A 147 8.18 -9.29 3.27
CA GLY A 147 6.93 -10.04 3.19
C GLY A 147 5.72 -9.21 3.64
N ALA A 148 5.78 -8.61 4.84
CA ALA A 148 4.65 -7.87 5.39
C ALA A 148 4.31 -6.60 4.58
N SER A 149 5.28 -5.99 3.91
CA SER A 149 5.01 -4.80 3.07
C SER A 149 4.11 -5.10 1.88
N THR A 150 4.04 -6.35 1.41
CA THR A 150 3.13 -6.76 0.33
C THR A 150 1.66 -6.62 0.71
N LEU A 151 1.34 -6.56 2.02
CA LEU A 151 -0.01 -6.26 2.52
C LEU A 151 -0.55 -4.92 1.98
N GLY A 152 0.33 -3.98 1.61
CA GLY A 152 -0.06 -2.72 0.97
C GLY A 152 -0.76 -2.87 -0.38
N LEU A 153 -0.66 -4.03 -1.03
CA LEU A 153 -1.39 -4.33 -2.27
C LEU A 153 -2.79 -4.91 -2.00
N LEU A 154 -2.98 -5.51 -0.83
CA LEU A 154 -4.17 -6.31 -0.52
C LEU A 154 -5.10 -5.65 0.49
N ILE A 155 -4.55 -4.94 1.49
CA ILE A 155 -5.35 -4.25 2.51
C ILE A 155 -5.85 -2.92 1.96
N PRO A 156 -7.17 -2.68 1.96
CA PRO A 156 -7.74 -1.42 1.46
C PRO A 156 -7.38 -0.20 2.35
N PRO A 157 -7.35 1.01 1.74
CA PRO A 157 -7.43 1.29 0.31
C PRO A 157 -6.12 0.92 -0.41
N SER A 158 -6.23 0.20 -1.52
CA SER A 158 -5.06 -0.27 -2.29
C SER A 158 -5.05 0.36 -3.69
N ILE A 159 -3.90 0.90 -4.08
CA ILE A 159 -3.67 1.48 -5.42
C ILE A 159 -3.98 0.45 -6.51
N ILE A 160 -3.50 -0.78 -6.35
CA ILE A 160 -3.71 -1.86 -7.33
C ILE A 160 -5.19 -2.23 -7.45
N MET A 161 -5.93 -2.26 -6.35
CA MET A 161 -7.37 -2.54 -6.40
C MET A 161 -8.15 -1.43 -7.10
N ILE A 162 -7.74 -0.16 -6.95
CA ILE A 162 -8.37 0.95 -7.67
C ILE A 162 -8.12 0.82 -9.18
N VAL A 163 -6.87 0.63 -9.57
CA VAL A 163 -6.49 0.46 -10.98
C VAL A 163 -7.22 -0.75 -11.58
N TYR A 164 -7.19 -1.89 -10.89
CA TYR A 164 -7.90 -3.10 -11.33
C TYR A 164 -9.42 -2.86 -11.45
N GLY A 165 -10.03 -2.17 -10.48
CA GLY A 165 -11.45 -1.87 -10.50
C GLY A 165 -11.87 -1.04 -11.71
N VAL A 166 -11.05 -0.05 -12.08
CA VAL A 166 -11.28 0.79 -13.25
C VAL A 166 -11.06 0.01 -14.55
N MET A 167 -9.97 -0.76 -14.63
CA MET A 167 -9.63 -1.51 -15.85
C MET A 167 -10.59 -2.67 -16.13
N ALA A 168 -11.08 -3.33 -15.09
CA ALA A 168 -12.01 -4.46 -15.19
C ALA A 168 -13.49 -4.07 -15.10
N ASP A 169 -13.79 -2.76 -14.98
CA ASP A 169 -15.14 -2.21 -14.79
C ASP A 169 -15.87 -2.85 -13.59
N VAL A 170 -15.14 -3.03 -12.48
CA VAL A 170 -15.65 -3.63 -11.23
C VAL A 170 -15.69 -2.58 -10.13
N SER A 171 -16.69 -2.67 -9.27
CA SER A 171 -16.86 -1.75 -8.14
C SER A 171 -15.64 -1.78 -7.18
N ILE A 172 -14.95 -0.66 -7.03
CA ILE A 172 -13.81 -0.50 -6.13
C ILE A 172 -14.21 -0.76 -4.68
N SER A 173 -15.40 -0.30 -4.26
CA SER A 173 -15.90 -0.55 -2.90
C SER A 173 -16.05 -2.05 -2.62
N ARG A 174 -16.56 -2.83 -3.58
CA ARG A 174 -16.66 -4.30 -3.45
C ARG A 174 -15.28 -4.96 -3.41
N LEU A 175 -14.33 -4.48 -4.20
CA LEU A 175 -12.95 -4.98 -4.17
C LEU A 175 -12.30 -4.70 -2.81
N PHE A 176 -12.53 -3.53 -2.24
CA PHE A 176 -12.02 -3.19 -0.91
C PHE A 176 -12.59 -4.10 0.17
N VAL A 177 -13.90 -4.35 0.15
CA VAL A 177 -14.53 -5.32 1.08
C VAL A 177 -13.92 -6.72 0.90
N ALA A 178 -13.77 -7.17 -0.35
CA ALA A 178 -13.21 -8.48 -0.67
C ALA A 178 -11.74 -8.64 -0.23
N GLY A 179 -10.96 -7.56 -0.22
CA GLY A 179 -9.54 -7.58 0.16
C GLY A 179 -9.28 -7.70 1.66
N VAL A 180 -10.24 -7.35 2.51
CA VAL A 180 -10.03 -7.35 3.97
C VAL A 180 -9.71 -8.73 4.51
N LEU A 181 -10.54 -9.71 4.20
CA LEU A 181 -10.39 -11.07 4.73
C LEU A 181 -9.08 -11.73 4.27
N PRO A 182 -8.73 -11.73 2.97
CA PRO A 182 -7.43 -12.23 2.51
C PRO A 182 -6.25 -11.46 3.11
N GLY A 183 -6.37 -10.14 3.27
CA GLY A 183 -5.34 -9.30 3.88
C GLY A 183 -5.07 -9.66 5.33
N LEU A 184 -6.12 -9.84 6.13
CA LEU A 184 -6.01 -10.29 7.52
C LEU A 184 -5.48 -11.72 7.63
N LEU A 185 -5.92 -12.62 6.74
CA LEU A 185 -5.41 -14.00 6.67
C LEU A 185 -3.90 -13.98 6.39
N LEU A 186 -3.45 -13.20 5.40
CA LEU A 186 -2.04 -13.11 5.05
C LEU A 186 -1.21 -12.50 6.20
N ALA A 187 -1.70 -11.46 6.87
CA ALA A 187 -1.07 -10.90 8.06
C ALA A 187 -0.96 -11.95 9.20
N GLY A 188 -2.02 -12.75 9.37
CA GLY A 188 -2.02 -13.87 10.31
C GLY A 188 -1.00 -14.95 9.95
N LEU A 189 -0.85 -15.29 8.66
CA LEU A 189 0.14 -16.26 8.19
C LEU A 189 1.57 -15.75 8.40
N PHE A 190 1.86 -14.48 8.10
CA PHE A 190 3.17 -13.88 8.41
C PHE A 190 3.47 -13.89 9.90
N SER A 191 2.50 -13.52 10.74
CA SER A 191 2.66 -13.59 12.19
C SER A 191 2.83 -15.04 12.67
N GLY A 192 2.08 -15.98 12.12
CA GLY A 192 2.21 -17.40 12.39
C GLY A 192 3.59 -17.96 12.03
N TYR A 193 4.12 -17.56 10.87
CA TYR A 193 5.49 -17.91 10.48
C TYR A 193 6.54 -17.39 11.48
N ILE A 194 6.42 -16.13 11.89
CA ILE A 194 7.31 -15.53 12.89
C ILE A 194 7.24 -16.31 14.21
N MET A 195 6.03 -16.68 14.67
CA MET A 195 5.85 -17.47 15.89
C MET A 195 6.51 -18.85 15.78
N LEU A 196 6.25 -19.56 14.67
CA LEU A 196 6.82 -20.89 14.44
C LEU A 196 8.36 -20.85 14.37
N TRP A 197 8.89 -19.85 13.67
CA TRP A 197 10.33 -19.67 13.57
C TRP A 197 10.95 -19.35 14.95
N ALA A 198 10.30 -18.47 15.72
CA ALA A 198 10.74 -18.08 17.05
C ALA A 198 10.77 -19.25 18.04
N LEU A 199 9.76 -20.11 17.98
CA LEU A 199 9.68 -21.31 18.82
C LEU A 199 10.76 -22.33 18.48
N ARG A 200 11.18 -22.40 17.20
CA ARG A 200 12.27 -23.28 16.75
C ARG A 200 13.67 -22.71 17.03
N ASN A 201 13.78 -21.39 17.20
CA ASN A 201 15.06 -20.70 17.40
C ASN A 201 15.01 -19.80 18.65
N PRO A 202 14.79 -20.32 19.85
CA PRO A 202 14.60 -19.51 21.06
C PRO A 202 15.82 -18.66 21.41
N GLY A 203 17.03 -19.11 21.08
CA GLY A 203 18.29 -18.37 21.33
C GLY A 203 18.55 -17.22 20.36
N ALA A 204 17.78 -17.11 19.26
CA ALA A 204 17.97 -16.06 18.25
C ALA A 204 17.13 -14.79 18.55
N ILE A 205 16.27 -14.83 19.56
CA ILE A 205 15.38 -13.71 19.91
C ILE A 205 15.88 -13.07 21.19
N PRO A 206 16.20 -11.76 21.16
CA PRO A 206 16.64 -11.03 22.35
C PRO A 206 15.59 -11.07 23.47
N GLU A 207 16.01 -11.01 24.71
CA GLU A 207 15.11 -11.01 25.86
C GLU A 207 14.18 -9.80 25.86
N ALA A 208 13.00 -9.94 26.47
CA ALA A 208 12.03 -8.83 26.57
C ALA A 208 12.59 -7.74 27.48
N THR A 209 12.66 -6.52 26.98
CA THR A 209 13.32 -5.41 27.67
C THR A 209 12.50 -4.94 28.89
N GLU A 210 11.17 -5.03 28.86
CA GLU A 210 10.28 -4.67 29.99
C GLU A 210 8.88 -5.27 29.82
N ARG A 211 8.29 -5.76 30.92
CA ARG A 211 6.87 -6.12 30.96
C ARG A 211 6.06 -4.91 31.37
N LEU A 212 5.55 -4.17 30.39
CA LEU A 212 4.68 -3.03 30.65
C LEU A 212 3.30 -3.48 31.17
N SER A 213 2.75 -2.75 32.12
CA SER A 213 1.39 -2.95 32.62
C SER A 213 0.35 -2.61 31.55
N LEU A 214 -0.87 -3.16 31.65
CA LEU A 214 -1.96 -2.86 30.70
C LEU A 214 -2.23 -1.35 30.60
N ARG A 215 -2.16 -0.61 31.72
CA ARG A 215 -2.35 0.84 31.73
C ARG A 215 -1.28 1.57 30.93
N GLN A 216 -0.03 1.14 31.01
CA GLN A 216 1.08 1.69 30.22
C GLN A 216 0.96 1.36 28.73
N LYS A 217 0.51 0.13 28.39
CA LYS A 217 0.23 -0.26 27.00
C LYS A 217 -0.86 0.62 26.38
N LEU A 218 -1.96 0.82 27.09
CA LEU A 218 -3.06 1.69 26.64
C LEU A 218 -2.61 3.16 26.54
N ALA A 219 -1.78 3.64 27.45
CA ALA A 219 -1.23 4.99 27.37
C ALA A 219 -0.32 5.16 26.14
N ALA A 220 0.53 4.18 25.83
CA ALA A 220 1.37 4.18 24.64
C ALA A 220 0.52 4.14 23.34
N SER A 221 -0.60 3.40 23.35
CA SER A 221 -1.50 3.28 22.19
C SER A 221 -2.29 4.54 21.86
N ARG A 222 -2.34 5.53 22.74
CA ARG A 222 -3.03 6.82 22.49
C ARG A 222 -2.51 7.50 21.22
N ALA A 223 -1.23 7.33 20.92
CA ALA A 223 -0.62 7.87 19.70
C ALA A 223 -1.18 7.25 18.40
N LEU A 224 -1.75 6.04 18.46
CA LEU A 224 -2.36 5.36 17.33
C LEU A 224 -3.79 5.82 17.04
N ILE A 225 -4.49 6.40 18.03
CA ILE A 225 -5.91 6.75 17.96
C ILE A 225 -6.21 7.62 16.73
N PRO A 226 -5.48 8.70 16.42
CA PRO A 226 -5.81 9.57 15.30
C PRO A 226 -5.79 8.84 13.96
N VAL A 227 -4.82 7.94 13.77
CA VAL A 227 -4.71 7.14 12.54
C VAL A 227 -5.81 6.12 12.42
N VAL A 228 -6.04 5.38 13.51
CA VAL A 228 -7.09 4.35 13.54
C VAL A 228 -8.46 5.00 13.28
N LEU A 229 -8.71 6.18 13.85
CA LEU A 229 -9.93 6.93 13.58
C LEU A 229 -10.03 7.38 12.12
N LEU A 230 -8.93 7.85 11.52
CA LEU A 230 -8.91 8.23 10.11
C LEU A 230 -9.20 7.02 9.22
N ILE A 231 -8.53 5.89 9.47
CA ILE A 231 -8.76 4.64 8.72
C ILE A 231 -10.22 4.19 8.90
N ALA A 232 -10.73 4.19 10.13
CA ALA A 232 -12.10 3.80 10.43
C ALA A 232 -13.12 4.72 9.76
N ALA A 233 -12.86 6.03 9.70
CA ALA A 233 -13.72 6.99 9.02
C ALA A 233 -13.74 6.75 7.50
N VAL A 234 -12.56 6.57 6.89
CA VAL A 234 -12.43 6.34 5.43
C VAL A 234 -13.05 4.99 5.04
N LEU A 235 -12.59 3.89 5.63
CA LEU A 235 -13.10 2.56 5.29
C LEU A 235 -14.54 2.37 5.75
N GLY A 236 -14.89 2.88 6.94
CA GLY A 236 -16.24 2.83 7.46
C GLY A 236 -17.24 3.54 6.55
N SER A 237 -16.91 4.73 6.02
CA SER A 237 -17.77 5.44 5.08
C SER A 237 -18.01 4.67 3.77
N ILE A 238 -16.98 3.97 3.28
CA ILE A 238 -17.11 3.13 2.08
C ILE A 238 -17.96 1.89 2.37
N TYR A 239 -17.71 1.20 3.50
CA TYR A 239 -18.37 -0.08 3.82
C TYR A 239 -19.85 0.10 4.21
N THR A 240 -20.18 1.24 4.80
CA THR A 240 -21.59 1.61 5.09
C THR A 240 -22.33 2.16 3.86
N GLY A 241 -21.63 2.39 2.75
CA GLY A 241 -22.22 2.96 1.53
C GLY A 241 -22.54 4.47 1.62
N ILE A 242 -22.06 5.15 2.67
CA ILE A 242 -22.26 6.61 2.86
C ILE A 242 -21.43 7.39 1.83
N ALA A 243 -20.23 6.90 1.50
CA ALA A 243 -19.33 7.55 0.56
C ALA A 243 -18.81 6.58 -0.50
N THR A 244 -18.65 7.08 -1.71
CA THR A 244 -17.90 6.40 -2.77
C THR A 244 -16.40 6.37 -2.44
N ALA A 245 -15.63 5.53 -3.13
CA ALA A 245 -14.18 5.48 -2.93
C ALA A 245 -13.51 6.85 -3.16
N THR A 246 -13.99 7.64 -4.12
CA THR A 246 -13.45 8.98 -4.44
C THR A 246 -13.77 9.99 -3.33
N GLU A 247 -15.00 10.00 -2.83
CA GLU A 247 -15.40 10.89 -1.73
C GLU A 247 -14.66 10.54 -0.44
N ALA A 248 -14.56 9.24 -0.13
CA ALA A 248 -13.80 8.77 1.02
C ALA A 248 -12.30 9.13 0.91
N ALA A 249 -11.72 9.08 -0.29
CA ALA A 249 -10.35 9.50 -0.53
C ALA A 249 -10.16 11.00 -0.27
N ALA A 250 -11.11 11.84 -0.68
CA ALA A 250 -11.09 13.28 -0.42
C ALA A 250 -11.18 13.58 1.08
N VAL A 251 -12.12 12.93 1.79
CA VAL A 251 -12.27 13.04 3.25
C VAL A 251 -10.99 12.54 3.96
N GLY A 252 -10.41 11.45 3.48
CA GLY A 252 -9.15 10.90 4.01
C GLY A 252 -7.98 11.86 3.84
N ALA A 253 -7.81 12.46 2.66
CA ALA A 253 -6.76 13.45 2.39
C ALA A 253 -6.93 14.71 3.26
N MET A 254 -8.16 15.22 3.38
CA MET A 254 -8.47 16.35 4.27
C MET A 254 -8.22 16.00 5.74
N GLY A 255 -8.65 14.82 6.18
CA GLY A 255 -8.39 14.31 7.53
C GLY A 255 -6.90 14.19 7.83
N ALA A 256 -6.10 13.70 6.89
CA ALA A 256 -4.65 13.62 7.02
C ALA A 256 -4.00 15.01 7.16
N LEU A 257 -4.46 16.01 6.38
CA LEU A 257 -3.99 17.39 6.51
C LEU A 257 -4.34 17.98 7.88
N VAL A 258 -5.59 17.80 8.32
CA VAL A 258 -6.05 18.29 9.65
C VAL A 258 -5.22 17.63 10.76
N LEU A 259 -5.03 16.33 10.73
CA LEU A 259 -4.21 15.60 11.71
C LEU A 259 -2.76 16.08 11.72
N SER A 260 -2.18 16.28 10.52
CA SER A 260 -0.82 16.82 10.38
C SER A 260 -0.69 18.23 10.94
N ALA A 261 -1.70 19.09 10.74
CA ALA A 261 -1.76 20.44 11.30
C ALA A 261 -1.88 20.40 12.81
N LEU A 262 -2.78 19.59 13.36
CA LEU A 262 -2.98 19.45 14.81
C LEU A 262 -1.73 18.91 15.55
N GLN A 263 -0.97 18.05 14.87
CA GLN A 263 0.31 17.53 15.38
C GLN A 263 1.49 18.51 15.21
N GLY A 264 1.26 19.67 14.59
CA GLY A 264 2.30 20.65 14.32
C GLY A 264 3.38 20.18 13.32
N SER A 265 3.09 19.13 12.55
CA SER A 265 4.00 18.58 11.55
C SER A 265 3.75 19.13 10.12
N LEU A 266 2.62 19.83 9.92
CA LEU A 266 2.29 20.47 8.65
C LEU A 266 3.02 21.81 8.52
N ASN A 267 3.97 21.88 7.60
CA ASN A 267 4.64 23.11 7.18
C ASN A 267 4.68 23.17 5.66
N ARG A 268 5.09 24.32 5.09
CA ARG A 268 5.14 24.50 3.62
C ARG A 268 6.04 23.47 2.95
N ALA A 269 7.15 23.08 3.58
CA ALA A 269 8.06 22.09 3.02
C ALA A 269 7.43 20.70 3.04
N SER A 270 6.87 20.24 4.17
CA SER A 270 6.23 18.93 4.28
C SER A 270 5.00 18.81 3.36
N PHE A 271 4.22 19.88 3.22
CA PHE A 271 3.08 19.92 2.29
C PHE A 271 3.53 19.78 0.83
N ARG A 272 4.51 20.62 0.40
CA ARG A 272 5.07 20.56 -0.94
C ARG A 272 5.68 19.20 -1.25
N ASP A 273 6.44 18.66 -0.32
CA ASP A 273 7.11 17.38 -0.50
C ASP A 273 6.11 16.21 -0.55
N ALA A 274 5.02 16.26 0.24
CA ALA A 274 3.95 15.28 0.16
C ALA A 274 3.21 15.36 -1.18
N LEU A 275 2.92 16.56 -1.65
CA LEU A 275 2.28 16.77 -2.96
C LEU A 275 3.17 16.30 -4.11
N MET A 276 4.46 16.65 -4.08
CA MET A 276 5.43 16.21 -5.09
C MET A 276 5.65 14.70 -5.07
N GLY A 277 5.69 14.09 -3.88
CA GLY A 277 5.77 12.64 -3.73
C GLY A 277 4.56 11.92 -4.33
N ALA A 278 3.37 12.42 -4.01
CA ALA A 278 2.12 11.89 -4.56
C ALA A 278 2.05 12.05 -6.09
N THR A 279 2.43 13.22 -6.61
CA THR A 279 2.45 13.48 -8.06
C THR A 279 3.41 12.56 -8.78
N ARG A 280 4.64 12.39 -8.26
CA ARG A 280 5.62 11.47 -8.86
C ARG A 280 5.13 10.04 -8.90
N LEU A 281 4.56 9.56 -7.79
CA LEU A 281 4.03 8.20 -7.71
C LEU A 281 2.84 8.02 -8.65
N TYR A 282 1.93 8.98 -8.70
CA TYR A 282 0.77 8.95 -9.60
C TYR A 282 1.17 8.95 -11.08
N CYS A 283 2.16 9.77 -11.46
CA CYS A 283 2.66 9.81 -12.85
C CYS A 283 3.45 8.54 -13.25
N MET A 284 3.87 7.73 -12.30
CA MET A 284 4.58 6.48 -12.56
C MET A 284 3.62 5.30 -12.77
N ILE A 285 2.41 5.38 -12.22
CA ILE A 285 1.35 4.37 -12.32
C ILE A 285 0.56 4.56 -13.62
#